data_2ff76184c03dfcbdd7195514daae72d4
#
_entry.id   2ff76184c03dfcbdd7195514daae72d4
#
_cell.length_a   1.000
_cell.length_b   1.000
_cell.length_c   1.000
_cell.angle_alpha   90.00
_cell.angle_beta   90.00
_cell.angle_gamma   90.00
#
_symmetry.space_group_name_H-M   'P 1'
#
loop_
_entity.id
_entity.type
_entity.pdbx_description
1 polymer ?
#
loop_
_entity_poly.entity_id
_entity_poly.type
_entity_poly.pdbx_seq_one_letter_code
_entity_poly.pdbx_strand_id
1 'polypeptide(L)'
;MLFRSTISPGAAEMAGVFVAPCEEDFDKARPEQLEEMLSEVSVSEEDERMIDSRLTRKQPLIEVGILSAPEIEFEIISDGAGPQRVSVKDGRINSNGVLYDELIFDSVTRSTLFAEPSFILRNVPIGIDFHWQRCQHQKFAGSLKFIAEGGRVTAINKVGLEDYLLSVISSEMRASASPEFLKAHAVISRSWALARMQDRRNPSEAESAVPHERYDVCADDHCQRYQGLTLAVGSAVRDAIDQTWGQTLRYGGRICDTRFSKCCGGRTELFSTCWEDRDYPYLQSVEDPYCDCHDKEVLSQVLNDYDLETTDFHDWEQVYDRDALSSLVKQRTGIDFGRIEALEPLERGASGRIKYLRIRGSLRTEVIGKELAIRRALSPSHLKSSAFEVITEGDTLTLRGRGWGHGVGLCQIGAAVMATKGFNYKQILEYYYKGATIE
;
A
#
# COMPACT_ATOMS: atom_id res chain seq x y z
N MET A 1 34.91 29.91 14.98
CA MET A 1 34.19 30.28 13.75
C MET A 1 34.97 29.94 12.45
N LEU A 2 36.29 29.91 12.48
CA LEU A 2 37.13 29.57 11.29
C LEU A 2 37.11 28.07 10.97
N PHE A 3 36.82 27.19 11.93
CA PHE A 3 36.78 25.73 11.71
C PHE A 3 35.48 25.26 11.03
N ARG A 4 34.39 25.98 11.14
CA ARG A 4 33.08 25.58 10.54
C ARG A 4 33.05 25.62 9.02
N SER A 5 33.94 26.37 8.38
CA SER A 5 33.89 26.53 6.90
C SER A 5 34.94 25.65 6.15
N THR A 6 35.89 25.05 6.83
CA THR A 6 37.02 24.38 6.17
C THR A 6 37.24 22.92 6.58
N ILE A 7 36.62 22.43 7.65
CA ILE A 7 36.72 21.05 8.09
C ILE A 7 35.38 20.37 7.99
N SER A 8 35.25 19.41 7.08
CA SER A 8 34.13 18.48 7.07
C SER A 8 34.57 17.24 7.87
N PRO A 9 33.83 16.85 8.94
CA PRO A 9 34.20 15.66 9.70
C PRO A 9 34.07 14.43 8.82
N GLY A 10 35.20 13.82 8.51
CA GLY A 10 35.28 12.53 7.82
C GLY A 10 35.30 11.36 8.80
N ALA A 11 35.38 10.14 8.29
CA ALA A 11 35.43 8.93 9.12
C ALA A 11 36.67 8.90 10.06
N ALA A 12 37.74 9.62 9.72
CA ALA A 12 38.96 9.69 10.55
C ALA A 12 38.76 10.58 11.78
N GLU A 13 38.05 11.71 11.64
CA GLU A 13 37.70 12.61 12.75
C GLU A 13 36.73 11.91 13.71
N MET A 14 35.80 11.15 13.23
CA MET A 14 34.87 10.36 14.07
C MET A 14 35.60 9.27 14.88
N ALA A 15 36.78 8.83 14.41
CA ALA A 15 37.66 7.93 15.15
C ALA A 15 38.65 8.66 16.12
N GLY A 16 38.45 9.98 16.32
CA GLY A 16 39.33 10.78 17.21
C GLY A 16 40.62 11.29 16.56
N VAL A 17 40.71 11.21 15.22
CA VAL A 17 41.83 11.75 14.46
C VAL A 17 41.37 13.00 13.73
N PHE A 18 41.95 14.15 14.05
CA PHE A 18 41.64 15.40 13.38
C PHE A 18 42.62 15.65 12.23
N VAL A 19 42.08 15.98 11.07
CA VAL A 19 42.81 16.34 9.88
C VAL A 19 42.59 17.83 9.60
N ALA A 20 43.60 18.64 9.88
CA ALA A 20 43.59 20.05 9.52
C ALA A 20 44.03 20.23 8.06
N PRO A 21 43.33 21.05 7.26
CA PRO A 21 43.67 21.26 5.84
C PRO A 21 45.02 21.95 5.62
N CYS A 22 45.52 22.65 6.59
CA CYS A 22 46.85 23.25 6.55
C CYS A 22 47.49 23.33 7.96
N GLU A 23 48.81 23.53 8.00
CA GLU A 23 49.60 23.60 9.23
C GLU A 23 49.13 24.79 10.14
N GLU A 24 48.75 25.90 9.54
CA GLU A 24 48.24 27.08 10.25
C GLU A 24 46.93 26.82 10.99
N ASP A 25 46.06 25.97 10.46
CA ASP A 25 44.83 25.58 11.12
C ASP A 25 45.09 24.58 12.26
N PHE A 26 46.09 23.70 12.10
CA PHE A 26 46.49 22.77 13.13
C PHE A 26 47.08 23.49 14.35
N ASP A 27 47.94 24.49 14.13
CA ASP A 27 48.54 25.26 15.20
C ASP A 27 47.52 26.14 15.99
N LYS A 28 46.38 26.42 15.39
CA LYS A 28 45.29 27.21 16.04
C LYS A 28 44.26 26.32 16.73
N ALA A 29 44.26 25.02 16.49
CA ALA A 29 43.29 24.11 17.10
C ALA A 29 43.55 24.00 18.62
N ARG A 30 42.54 24.33 19.40
CA ARG A 30 42.55 24.20 20.87
C ARG A 30 41.67 23.02 21.30
N PRO A 31 42.06 22.29 22.36
CA PRO A 31 41.28 21.16 22.87
C PRO A 31 39.81 21.47 23.06
N GLU A 32 39.46 22.66 23.63
CA GLU A 32 38.12 23.05 23.90
C GLU A 32 37.29 23.26 22.62
N GLN A 33 37.91 23.74 21.53
CA GLN A 33 37.27 23.90 20.24
C GLN A 33 37.06 22.56 19.56
N LEU A 34 37.94 21.60 19.77
CA LEU A 34 37.79 20.24 19.27
C LEU A 34 36.70 19.48 20.04
N GLU A 35 36.60 19.67 21.37
CA GLU A 35 35.54 19.12 22.18
C GLU A 35 34.14 19.71 21.77
N GLU A 36 34.05 21.02 21.55
CA GLU A 36 32.82 21.68 21.10
C GLU A 36 32.41 21.14 19.72
N MET A 37 33.36 21.00 18.80
CA MET A 37 33.10 20.47 17.46
C MET A 37 32.70 18.98 17.50
N LEU A 38 33.33 18.17 18.35
CA LEU A 38 32.93 16.77 18.57
C LEU A 38 31.54 16.67 19.16
N SER A 39 31.20 17.52 20.13
CA SER A 39 29.86 17.53 20.72
C SER A 39 28.76 17.96 19.73
N GLU A 40 29.11 18.81 18.74
CA GLU A 40 28.15 19.22 17.69
C GLU A 40 27.96 18.14 16.59
N VAL A 41 28.96 17.29 16.34
CA VAL A 41 28.91 16.28 15.26
C VAL A 41 28.73 14.87 15.80
N SER A 42 29.01 14.62 17.08
CA SER A 42 28.75 13.33 17.72
C SER A 42 27.25 13.17 17.99
N VAL A 43 26.74 12.01 17.67
CA VAL A 43 25.40 11.60 18.11
C VAL A 43 25.40 11.48 19.64
N SER A 44 24.30 11.87 20.28
CA SER A 44 24.15 11.68 21.72
C SER A 44 24.23 10.18 22.07
N GLU A 45 24.58 9.85 23.33
CA GLU A 45 24.54 8.43 23.78
C GLU A 45 23.16 7.80 23.58
N GLU A 46 22.09 8.59 23.64
CA GLU A 46 20.72 8.14 23.40
C GLU A 46 20.50 7.84 21.91
N ASP A 47 21.00 8.71 21.03
CA ASP A 47 20.94 8.51 19.59
C ASP A 47 21.83 7.34 19.17
N GLU A 48 23.03 7.19 19.75
CA GLU A 48 23.93 6.06 19.49
C GLU A 48 23.31 4.73 19.90
N ARG A 49 22.71 4.66 21.10
CA ARG A 49 21.94 3.48 21.54
C ARG A 49 20.75 3.21 20.64
N MET A 50 20.08 4.26 20.16
CA MET A 50 18.96 4.16 19.25
C MET A 50 19.44 3.63 17.88
N ILE A 51 20.55 4.13 17.35
CA ILE A 51 21.17 3.67 16.10
C ILE A 51 21.59 2.20 16.23
N ASP A 52 22.30 1.82 17.30
CA ASP A 52 22.69 0.45 17.57
C ASP A 52 21.51 -0.50 17.68
N SER A 53 20.45 -0.08 18.39
CA SER A 53 19.23 -0.86 18.49
C SER A 53 18.55 -1.06 17.14
N ARG A 54 18.63 -0.08 16.24
CA ARG A 54 18.07 -0.13 14.88
C ARG A 54 18.90 -1.04 13.97
N LEU A 55 20.21 -0.96 14.02
CA LEU A 55 21.12 -1.80 13.22
C LEU A 55 21.04 -3.29 13.57
N THR A 56 20.63 -3.62 14.79
CA THR A 56 20.45 -5.00 15.27
C THR A 56 19.02 -5.54 15.07
N ARG A 57 18.05 -4.70 14.71
CA ARG A 57 16.67 -5.12 14.49
C ARG A 57 16.57 -6.04 13.27
N LYS A 58 16.07 -7.25 13.48
CA LYS A 58 15.74 -8.17 12.39
C LYS A 58 14.32 -7.91 11.90
N GLN A 59 14.17 -7.83 10.60
CA GLN A 59 12.85 -7.76 9.95
C GLN A 59 12.63 -8.99 9.07
N PRO A 60 11.40 -9.51 8.97
CA PRO A 60 11.09 -10.58 8.03
C PRO A 60 11.21 -10.06 6.60
N LEU A 61 11.52 -10.97 5.67
CA LEU A 61 11.52 -10.69 4.25
C LEU A 61 10.15 -11.02 3.67
N ILE A 62 9.61 -10.11 2.86
CA ILE A 62 8.37 -10.26 2.09
C ILE A 62 8.69 -10.36 0.60
N GLU A 63 7.95 -11.22 -0.11
CA GLU A 63 8.02 -11.36 -1.57
C GLU A 63 6.82 -10.66 -2.21
N VAL A 64 7.09 -9.64 -3.05
CA VAL A 64 6.08 -8.81 -3.70
C VAL A 64 6.12 -9.05 -5.20
N GLY A 65 5.05 -9.60 -5.78
CA GLY A 65 4.86 -9.71 -7.22
C GLY A 65 4.56 -8.35 -7.84
N ILE A 66 5.49 -7.81 -8.65
CA ILE A 66 5.39 -6.44 -9.18
C ILE A 66 4.62 -6.41 -10.50
N LEU A 67 5.05 -7.24 -11.45
CA LEU A 67 4.48 -7.23 -12.77
C LEU A 67 4.66 -8.58 -13.46
N SER A 68 3.72 -8.97 -14.31
CA SER A 68 3.83 -10.13 -15.17
C SER A 68 3.66 -9.71 -16.64
N ALA A 69 4.66 -10.02 -17.50
CA ALA A 69 4.68 -9.62 -18.90
C ALA A 69 5.38 -10.66 -19.79
N PRO A 70 5.15 -10.68 -21.12
CA PRO A 70 5.92 -11.54 -22.03
C PRO A 70 7.43 -11.24 -22.01
N GLU A 71 7.79 -9.98 -21.81
CA GLU A 71 9.15 -9.49 -21.66
C GLU A 71 9.16 -8.38 -20.60
N ILE A 72 10.22 -8.32 -19.77
CA ILE A 72 10.42 -7.30 -18.76
C ILE A 72 11.77 -6.65 -18.97
N GLU A 73 11.80 -5.30 -18.97
CA GLU A 73 13.01 -4.49 -19.00
C GLU A 73 13.34 -4.00 -17.59
N PHE A 74 14.57 -4.20 -17.18
CA PHE A 74 15.06 -3.87 -15.83
C PHE A 74 16.50 -3.37 -15.85
N GLU A 75 16.95 -2.82 -14.73
CA GLU A 75 18.32 -2.35 -14.54
C GLU A 75 18.76 -2.65 -13.12
N ILE A 76 19.93 -3.25 -12.96
CA ILE A 76 20.59 -3.43 -11.65
C ILE A 76 21.49 -2.24 -11.42
N ILE A 77 21.25 -1.47 -10.36
CA ILE A 77 21.94 -0.19 -10.14
C ILE A 77 23.42 -0.40 -9.84
N SER A 78 23.77 -1.49 -9.12
CA SER A 78 25.13 -1.75 -8.68
C SER A 78 26.07 -2.27 -9.77
N ASP A 79 25.55 -2.87 -10.85
CA ASP A 79 26.39 -3.48 -11.88
C ASP A 79 26.80 -2.52 -13.01
N GLY A 80 26.11 -1.39 -13.11
CA GLY A 80 26.37 -0.37 -14.13
C GLY A 80 26.14 -0.83 -15.57
N ALA A 81 25.58 -2.03 -15.78
CA ALA A 81 25.38 -2.62 -17.11
C ALA A 81 24.28 -1.94 -17.93
N GLY A 82 23.51 -1.04 -17.29
CA GLY A 82 22.36 -0.39 -17.91
C GLY A 82 21.15 -1.32 -18.09
N PRO A 83 20.18 -0.91 -18.95
CA PRO A 83 18.96 -1.67 -19.16
C PRO A 83 19.19 -3.08 -19.73
N GLN A 84 18.60 -4.07 -19.11
CA GLN A 84 18.62 -5.48 -19.49
C GLN A 84 17.18 -5.98 -19.75
N ARG A 85 17.04 -7.14 -20.38
CA ARG A 85 15.73 -7.74 -20.67
C ARG A 85 15.68 -9.20 -20.34
N VAL A 86 14.52 -9.64 -19.87
CA VAL A 86 14.20 -11.06 -19.67
C VAL A 86 12.89 -11.38 -20.37
N SER A 87 12.81 -12.59 -20.91
CA SER A 87 11.61 -13.14 -21.57
C SER A 87 11.43 -14.60 -21.19
N VAL A 88 10.35 -15.23 -21.64
CA VAL A 88 10.19 -16.69 -21.49
C VAL A 88 10.56 -17.39 -22.80
N LYS A 89 11.36 -18.45 -22.69
CA LYS A 89 11.66 -19.39 -23.77
C LYS A 89 11.67 -20.81 -23.19
N ASP A 90 10.96 -21.71 -23.86
CA ASP A 90 10.83 -23.14 -23.46
C ASP A 90 10.41 -23.31 -21.97
N GLY A 91 9.48 -22.44 -21.48
CA GLY A 91 8.98 -22.44 -20.12
C GLY A 91 9.96 -21.94 -19.05
N ARG A 92 11.12 -21.40 -19.44
CA ARG A 92 12.19 -20.91 -18.57
C ARG A 92 12.49 -19.44 -18.83
N ILE A 93 13.11 -18.77 -17.86
CA ILE A 93 13.57 -17.39 -18.00
C ILE A 93 14.77 -17.36 -18.95
N ASN A 94 14.63 -16.62 -20.04
CA ASN A 94 15.71 -16.34 -20.99
C ASN A 94 16.30 -14.95 -20.70
N SER A 95 17.56 -14.92 -20.34
CA SER A 95 18.35 -13.68 -20.21
C SER A 95 19.61 -13.80 -21.05
N ASN A 96 19.75 -12.93 -22.06
CA ASN A 96 20.89 -12.91 -22.98
C ASN A 96 21.21 -14.29 -23.62
N GLY A 97 20.17 -15.09 -23.91
CA GLY A 97 20.32 -16.42 -24.52
C GLY A 97 20.59 -17.56 -23.55
N VAL A 98 20.77 -17.27 -22.25
CA VAL A 98 20.91 -18.28 -21.20
C VAL A 98 19.54 -18.52 -20.55
N LEU A 99 19.23 -19.81 -20.29
CA LEU A 99 17.94 -20.24 -19.71
C LEU A 99 18.10 -20.58 -18.23
N TYR A 100 17.21 -20.02 -17.41
CA TYR A 100 17.17 -20.20 -15.95
C TYR A 100 15.77 -20.69 -15.53
N ASP A 101 15.67 -21.54 -14.53
CA ASP A 101 14.41 -21.90 -13.89
C ASP A 101 13.88 -20.75 -13.05
N GLU A 102 14.78 -20.09 -12.30
CA GLU A 102 14.59 -18.79 -11.63
C GLU A 102 15.87 -17.96 -11.84
N LEU A 103 15.71 -16.66 -12.04
CA LEU A 103 16.86 -15.72 -12.11
C LEU A 103 16.76 -14.73 -10.96
N ILE A 104 17.79 -14.67 -10.13
CA ILE A 104 17.82 -13.85 -8.91
C ILE A 104 19.02 -12.91 -8.97
N PHE A 105 18.76 -11.64 -8.72
CA PHE A 105 19.75 -10.60 -8.47
C PHE A 105 19.67 -10.23 -7.00
N ASP A 106 20.55 -10.80 -6.20
CA ASP A 106 20.60 -10.53 -4.76
C ASP A 106 21.16 -9.14 -4.49
N SER A 107 20.43 -8.38 -3.70
CA SER A 107 20.94 -7.17 -3.09
C SER A 107 21.57 -7.53 -1.75
N VAL A 108 22.84 -7.17 -1.56
CA VAL A 108 23.48 -7.23 -0.25
C VAL A 108 22.86 -6.13 0.61
N THR A 109 21.70 -6.39 1.18
CA THR A 109 21.10 -5.53 2.22
C THR A 109 21.97 -5.64 3.46
N ARG A 110 22.96 -4.77 3.57
CA ARG A 110 23.50 -4.45 4.89
C ARG A 110 22.35 -3.86 5.68
N SER A 111 22.24 -4.25 6.93
CA SER A 111 21.28 -3.75 7.90
C SER A 111 21.38 -2.21 8.03
N THR A 112 20.85 -1.50 7.07
CA THR A 112 20.65 -0.06 7.11
C THR A 112 19.21 0.23 7.50
N LEU A 113 18.97 1.34 8.17
CA LEU A 113 17.65 1.75 8.66
C LEU A 113 16.58 1.74 7.57
N PHE A 114 16.94 2.08 6.35
CA PHE A 114 16.12 1.92 5.16
C PHE A 114 17.04 1.64 3.98
N ALA A 115 16.73 0.60 3.22
CA ALA A 115 17.55 0.19 2.10
C ALA A 115 17.51 1.21 0.95
N GLU A 116 18.68 1.46 0.34
CA GLU A 116 18.78 2.24 -0.88
C GLU A 116 18.26 1.45 -2.09
N PRO A 117 17.83 2.12 -3.17
CA PRO A 117 17.41 1.45 -4.39
C PRO A 117 18.51 0.56 -4.95
N SER A 118 18.18 -0.69 -5.28
CA SER A 118 19.10 -1.69 -5.84
C SER A 118 18.81 -2.01 -7.32
N PHE A 119 17.54 -1.83 -7.77
CA PHE A 119 17.15 -2.05 -9.15
C PHE A 119 16.01 -1.14 -9.60
N ILE A 120 15.84 -1.06 -10.91
CA ILE A 120 14.76 -0.33 -11.58
C ILE A 120 13.98 -1.33 -12.44
N LEU A 121 12.65 -1.33 -12.34
CA LEU A 121 11.76 -1.92 -13.35
C LEU A 121 11.20 -0.84 -14.25
N ARG A 122 11.23 -1.09 -15.56
CA ARG A 122 10.75 -0.14 -16.56
C ARG A 122 9.34 -0.49 -17.01
N ASN A 123 8.55 0.54 -17.32
CA ASN A 123 7.18 0.41 -17.83
C ASN A 123 6.24 -0.41 -16.93
N VAL A 124 6.38 -0.28 -15.60
CA VAL A 124 5.48 -0.93 -14.63
C VAL A 124 4.10 -0.29 -14.74
N PRO A 125 3.04 -1.06 -15.05
CA PRO A 125 1.68 -0.53 -15.08
C PRO A 125 1.20 -0.25 -13.65
N ILE A 126 0.57 0.89 -13.45
CA ILE A 126 -0.06 1.30 -12.21
C ILE A 126 -1.49 1.75 -12.45
N GLY A 127 -2.36 1.60 -11.44
CA GLY A 127 -3.78 1.90 -11.57
C GLY A 127 -4.48 1.01 -12.58
N ILE A 128 -4.19 -0.28 -12.56
CA ILE A 128 -4.76 -1.26 -13.48
C ILE A 128 -6.29 -1.22 -13.38
N ASP A 129 -6.96 -1.11 -14.52
CA ASP A 129 -8.42 -0.95 -14.63
C ASP A 129 -8.98 0.38 -14.08
N PHE A 130 -8.14 1.35 -13.67
CA PHE A 130 -8.59 2.70 -13.31
C PHE A 130 -8.46 3.67 -14.49
N HIS A 131 -9.24 4.75 -14.48
CA HIS A 131 -9.21 5.79 -15.53
C HIS A 131 -7.86 6.48 -15.66
N TRP A 132 -7.00 6.42 -14.64
CA TRP A 132 -5.65 6.98 -14.60
C TRP A 132 -4.54 5.94 -14.84
N GLN A 133 -4.87 4.75 -15.36
CA GLN A 133 -3.88 3.70 -15.66
C GLN A 133 -2.77 4.24 -16.56
N ARG A 134 -1.52 3.97 -16.15
CA ARG A 134 -0.32 4.39 -16.90
C ARG A 134 0.86 3.49 -16.58
N CYS A 135 1.96 3.64 -17.33
CA CYS A 135 3.23 2.98 -17.05
C CYS A 135 4.24 3.95 -16.44
N GLN A 136 5.02 3.48 -15.49
CA GLN A 136 6.10 4.23 -14.85
C GLN A 136 7.37 3.39 -14.74
N HIS A 137 8.53 4.08 -14.65
CA HIS A 137 9.77 3.46 -14.20
C HIS A 137 9.81 3.55 -12.68
N GLN A 138 10.01 2.42 -12.01
CA GLN A 138 9.96 2.35 -10.56
C GLN A 138 11.29 1.82 -10.01
N LYS A 139 11.77 2.42 -8.92
CA LYS A 139 12.99 2.04 -8.20
C LYS A 139 12.60 1.21 -6.98
N PHE A 140 13.33 0.13 -6.75
CA PHE A 140 13.08 -0.79 -5.65
C PHE A 140 14.34 -1.06 -4.85
N ALA A 141 14.20 -1.29 -3.55
CA ALA A 141 15.23 -1.85 -2.69
C ALA A 141 15.13 -3.37 -2.65
N GLY A 142 16.17 -4.04 -2.11
CA GLY A 142 16.17 -5.48 -1.94
C GLY A 142 16.50 -6.26 -3.21
N SER A 143 16.20 -7.55 -3.22
CA SER A 143 16.54 -8.47 -4.32
C SER A 143 15.45 -8.52 -5.37
N LEU A 144 15.84 -8.72 -6.62
CA LEU A 144 14.96 -8.94 -7.77
C LEU A 144 14.99 -10.40 -8.19
N LYS A 145 13.84 -11.03 -8.25
CA LYS A 145 13.67 -12.42 -8.68
C LYS A 145 12.72 -12.48 -9.88
N PHE A 146 13.08 -13.25 -10.89
CA PHE A 146 12.21 -13.55 -12.04
C PHE A 146 11.83 -15.02 -12.03
N ILE A 147 10.54 -15.30 -12.28
CA ILE A 147 10.01 -16.64 -12.50
C ILE A 147 9.24 -16.70 -13.82
N ALA A 148 9.17 -17.90 -14.42
CA ALA A 148 8.32 -18.16 -15.58
C ALA A 148 7.00 -18.79 -15.12
N GLU A 149 5.88 -18.20 -15.53
CA GLU A 149 4.54 -18.68 -15.19
C GLU A 149 3.57 -18.36 -16.33
N GLY A 150 2.80 -19.36 -16.79
CA GLY A 150 1.81 -19.17 -17.86
C GLY A 150 2.37 -18.57 -19.16
N GLY A 151 3.62 -18.82 -19.50
CA GLY A 151 4.29 -18.25 -20.67
C GLY A 151 4.71 -16.78 -20.53
N ARG A 152 4.69 -16.26 -19.31
CA ARG A 152 5.06 -14.87 -18.97
C ARG A 152 6.17 -14.87 -17.93
N VAL A 153 6.95 -13.81 -17.93
CA VAL A 153 7.90 -13.50 -16.85
C VAL A 153 7.14 -12.76 -15.76
N THR A 154 7.30 -13.19 -14.51
CA THR A 154 6.84 -12.46 -13.33
C THR A 154 8.06 -11.93 -12.56
N ALA A 155 8.11 -10.62 -12.36
CA ALA A 155 9.10 -9.95 -11.53
C ALA A 155 8.61 -9.90 -10.08
N ILE A 156 9.44 -10.40 -9.16
CA ILE A 156 9.18 -10.46 -7.72
C ILE A 156 10.28 -9.68 -7.00
N ASN A 157 9.90 -8.75 -6.16
CA ASN A 157 10.82 -8.06 -5.25
C ASN A 157 10.84 -8.77 -3.89
N LYS A 158 12.01 -9.16 -3.43
CA LYS A 158 12.23 -9.69 -2.08
C LYS A 158 12.89 -8.61 -1.24
N VAL A 159 12.18 -8.11 -0.25
CA VAL A 159 12.56 -6.90 0.50
C VAL A 159 12.24 -7.05 1.98
N GLY A 160 12.92 -6.29 2.84
CA GLY A 160 12.57 -6.21 4.26
C GLY A 160 11.17 -5.64 4.47
N LEU A 161 10.44 -6.14 5.46
CA LEU A 161 9.06 -5.72 5.71
C LEU A 161 8.93 -4.22 5.98
N GLU A 162 9.86 -3.62 6.72
CA GLU A 162 9.80 -2.19 7.03
C GLU A 162 10.13 -1.32 5.80
N ASP A 163 11.02 -1.80 4.92
CA ASP A 163 11.28 -1.16 3.61
C ASP A 163 10.06 -1.30 2.67
N TYR A 164 9.36 -2.44 2.72
CA TYR A 164 8.08 -2.62 2.03
C TYR A 164 7.05 -1.59 2.50
N LEU A 165 6.92 -1.37 3.83
CA LEU A 165 6.00 -0.38 4.39
C LEU A 165 6.33 1.05 3.95
N LEU A 166 7.60 1.39 3.80
CA LEU A 166 8.02 2.70 3.29
C LEU A 166 7.41 2.96 1.90
N SER A 167 7.45 1.96 1.03
CA SER A 167 6.80 2.05 -0.29
C SER A 167 5.27 2.11 -0.19
N VAL A 168 4.65 1.21 0.58
CA VAL A 168 3.19 1.14 0.71
C VAL A 168 2.63 2.47 1.22
N ILE A 169 3.13 2.99 2.33
CA ILE A 169 2.61 4.22 2.93
C ILE A 169 2.82 5.41 1.99
N SER A 170 3.98 5.50 1.35
CA SER A 170 4.27 6.58 0.39
C SER A 170 3.45 6.47 -0.90
N SER A 171 2.97 5.27 -1.25
CA SER A 171 2.11 5.04 -2.43
C SER A 171 0.63 5.28 -2.13
N GLU A 172 0.20 5.01 -0.89
CA GLU A 172 -1.19 5.18 -0.43
C GLU A 172 -1.49 6.61 0.00
N MET A 173 -0.51 7.32 0.57
CA MET A 173 -0.68 8.62 1.23
C MET A 173 0.43 9.58 0.88
N ARG A 174 0.20 10.87 1.19
CA ARG A 174 1.26 11.86 1.07
C ARG A 174 2.17 11.85 2.30
N ALA A 175 3.45 12.15 2.07
CA ALA A 175 4.43 12.33 3.15
C ALA A 175 4.10 13.50 4.09
N SER A 176 3.20 14.41 3.69
CA SER A 176 2.70 15.52 4.50
C SER A 176 1.57 15.13 5.46
N ALA A 177 1.13 13.88 5.48
CA ALA A 177 0.12 13.39 6.41
C ALA A 177 0.58 13.51 7.87
N SER A 178 -0.38 13.66 8.79
CA SER A 178 -0.05 13.82 10.20
C SER A 178 0.71 12.61 10.75
N PRO A 179 1.69 12.78 11.67
CA PRO A 179 2.49 11.68 12.21
C PRO A 179 1.65 10.57 12.83
N GLU A 180 0.59 10.90 13.55
CA GLU A 180 -0.27 9.90 14.21
C GLU A 180 -1.07 9.07 13.20
N PHE A 181 -1.50 9.66 12.11
CA PHE A 181 -2.14 8.94 11.01
C PHE A 181 -1.15 8.01 10.28
N LEU A 182 0.08 8.49 10.01
CA LEU A 182 1.14 7.67 9.41
C LEU A 182 1.53 6.48 10.30
N LYS A 183 1.62 6.68 11.63
CA LYS A 183 1.87 5.59 12.60
C LYS A 183 0.74 4.56 12.60
N ALA A 184 -0.53 5.02 12.62
CA ALA A 184 -1.67 4.12 12.54
C ALA A 184 -1.59 3.27 11.27
N HIS A 185 -1.26 3.91 10.14
CA HIS A 185 -1.16 3.22 8.85
C HIS A 185 0.03 2.24 8.80
N ALA A 186 1.17 2.58 9.42
CA ALA A 186 2.32 1.68 9.53
C ALA A 186 1.95 0.39 10.29
N VAL A 187 1.27 0.52 11.43
CA VAL A 187 0.84 -0.65 12.24
C VAL A 187 -0.14 -1.53 11.48
N ILE A 188 -1.17 -0.96 10.82
CA ILE A 188 -2.15 -1.78 10.09
C ILE A 188 -1.55 -2.41 8.84
N SER A 189 -0.75 -1.69 8.07
CA SER A 189 -0.13 -2.24 6.86
C SER A 189 0.84 -3.38 7.19
N ARG A 190 1.59 -3.26 8.29
CA ARG A 190 2.47 -4.31 8.82
C ARG A 190 1.67 -5.53 9.25
N SER A 191 0.62 -5.33 10.05
CA SER A 191 -0.24 -6.42 10.54
C SER A 191 -0.87 -7.17 9.38
N TRP A 192 -1.44 -6.48 8.42
CA TRP A 192 -2.03 -7.09 7.24
C TRP A 192 -1.01 -7.90 6.42
N ALA A 193 0.17 -7.32 6.14
CA ALA A 193 1.21 -8.01 5.38
C ALA A 193 1.68 -9.29 6.09
N LEU A 194 1.92 -9.21 7.41
CA LEU A 194 2.31 -10.38 8.21
C LEU A 194 1.22 -11.45 8.26
N ALA A 195 -0.05 -11.06 8.37
CA ALA A 195 -1.16 -12.03 8.31
C ALA A 195 -1.17 -12.76 6.96
N ARG A 196 -1.01 -12.05 5.83
CA ARG A 196 -0.91 -12.67 4.49
C ARG A 196 0.29 -13.60 4.36
N MET A 197 1.47 -13.20 4.86
CA MET A 197 2.66 -14.04 4.88
C MET A 197 2.45 -15.33 5.70
N GLN A 198 1.75 -15.23 6.84
CA GLN A 198 1.41 -16.40 7.66
C GLN A 198 0.43 -17.33 6.94
N ASP A 199 -0.63 -16.80 6.34
CA ASP A 199 -1.62 -17.57 5.59
C ASP A 199 -0.97 -18.34 4.43
N ARG A 200 -0.07 -17.69 3.68
CA ARG A 200 0.65 -18.34 2.57
C ARG A 200 1.57 -19.47 3.07
N ARG A 201 2.25 -19.27 4.19
CA ARG A 201 3.17 -20.28 4.76
C ARG A 201 2.44 -21.46 5.39
N ASN A 202 1.23 -21.21 5.91
CA ASN A 202 0.38 -22.21 6.57
C ASN A 202 -1.03 -22.22 5.96
N PRO A 203 -1.22 -22.65 4.70
CA PRO A 203 -2.51 -22.56 4.02
C PRO A 203 -3.64 -23.35 4.72
N SER A 204 -3.29 -24.41 5.46
CA SER A 204 -4.26 -25.20 6.25
C SER A 204 -4.83 -24.45 7.46
N GLU A 205 -4.15 -23.42 7.93
CA GLU A 205 -4.55 -22.55 9.04
C GLU A 205 -4.95 -21.16 8.59
N ALA A 206 -4.95 -20.92 7.27
CA ALA A 206 -5.24 -19.62 6.70
C ALA A 206 -6.66 -19.18 7.04
N GLU A 207 -6.76 -17.94 7.52
CA GLU A 207 -8.05 -17.34 7.86
C GLU A 207 -8.76 -16.74 6.65
N SER A 208 -8.06 -16.51 5.54
CA SER A 208 -8.65 -16.04 4.29
C SER A 208 -7.98 -16.71 3.10
N ALA A 209 -8.61 -16.62 1.93
CA ALA A 209 -8.06 -17.15 0.70
C ALA A 209 -6.64 -16.62 0.44
N VAL A 210 -5.73 -17.51 0.02
CA VAL A 210 -4.37 -17.17 -0.38
C VAL A 210 -4.38 -16.87 -1.89
N PRO A 211 -4.37 -15.58 -2.29
CA PRO A 211 -4.58 -15.24 -3.70
C PRO A 211 -3.35 -15.48 -4.57
N HIS A 212 -2.18 -15.67 -3.97
CA HIS A 212 -0.90 -15.80 -4.67
C HIS A 212 -0.11 -17.01 -4.17
N GLU A 213 0.24 -17.94 -5.06
CA GLU A 213 0.99 -19.14 -4.72
C GLU A 213 2.51 -18.91 -4.71
N ARG A 214 3.01 -18.02 -5.57
CA ARG A 214 4.44 -17.86 -5.85
C ARG A 214 5.11 -16.68 -5.13
N TYR A 215 4.33 -15.79 -4.51
CA TYR A 215 4.80 -14.64 -3.73
C TYR A 215 3.77 -14.28 -2.64
N ASP A 216 4.14 -13.47 -1.66
CA ASP A 216 3.28 -13.17 -0.50
C ASP A 216 2.12 -12.22 -0.84
N VAL A 217 2.42 -11.15 -1.58
CA VAL A 217 1.47 -10.09 -1.97
C VAL A 217 1.78 -9.57 -3.37
N CYS A 218 0.81 -9.00 -4.06
CA CYS A 218 1.07 -8.25 -5.30
C CYS A 218 1.24 -6.74 -5.01
N ALA A 219 1.77 -6.03 -6.00
CA ALA A 219 2.01 -4.59 -5.91
C ALA A 219 0.78 -3.73 -6.22
N ASP A 220 -0.36 -4.34 -6.53
CA ASP A 220 -1.58 -3.70 -6.99
C ASP A 220 -2.59 -3.49 -5.84
N ASP A 221 -3.62 -2.69 -6.08
CA ASP A 221 -4.75 -2.38 -5.17
C ASP A 221 -5.52 -3.63 -4.69
N HIS A 222 -5.30 -4.80 -5.31
CA HIS A 222 -5.82 -6.08 -4.80
C HIS A 222 -5.23 -6.45 -3.43
N CYS A 223 -3.95 -6.13 -3.20
CA CYS A 223 -3.25 -6.30 -1.92
C CYS A 223 -3.06 -4.94 -1.25
N GLN A 224 -1.88 -4.38 -1.35
CA GLN A 224 -1.55 -3.01 -0.92
C GLN A 224 -0.76 -2.35 -2.03
N ARG A 225 -1.04 -1.09 -2.31
CA ARG A 225 -0.36 -0.35 -3.37
C ARG A 225 1.13 -0.24 -3.05
N TYR A 226 1.97 -0.86 -3.88
CA TYR A 226 3.41 -0.92 -3.71
C TYR A 226 4.11 -0.44 -4.99
N GLN A 227 4.64 0.78 -4.98
CA GLN A 227 5.23 1.44 -6.17
C GLN A 227 6.74 1.69 -6.01
N GLY A 228 7.41 0.90 -5.17
CA GLY A 228 8.83 1.03 -4.90
C GLY A 228 9.15 2.32 -4.12
N LEU A 229 10.39 2.75 -4.21
CA LEU A 229 10.91 3.92 -3.48
C LEU A 229 10.79 5.24 -4.23
N THR A 230 10.18 5.25 -5.42
CA THR A 230 10.11 6.45 -6.28
C THR A 230 9.32 7.58 -5.61
N LEU A 231 8.30 7.25 -4.82
CA LEU A 231 7.46 8.18 -4.07
C LEU A 231 7.89 8.36 -2.60
N ALA A 232 8.88 7.59 -2.13
CA ALA A 232 9.36 7.60 -0.74
C ALA A 232 10.24 8.83 -0.46
N VAL A 233 9.63 10.03 -0.51
CA VAL A 233 10.31 11.31 -0.34
C VAL A 233 10.06 11.85 1.07
N GLY A 234 11.12 12.23 1.80
CA GLY A 234 11.03 12.84 3.12
C GLY A 234 11.14 11.86 4.30
N SER A 235 11.27 12.40 5.53
CA SER A 235 11.51 11.64 6.75
C SER A 235 10.22 11.15 7.44
N ALA A 236 9.10 11.86 7.28
CA ALA A 236 7.90 11.64 8.08
C ALA A 236 7.37 10.19 8.06
N VAL A 237 7.37 9.54 6.87
CA VAL A 237 6.97 8.13 6.74
C VAL A 237 8.01 7.23 7.41
N ARG A 238 9.29 7.50 7.23
CA ARG A 238 10.39 6.75 7.88
C ARG A 238 10.29 6.85 9.40
N ASP A 239 10.06 8.05 9.92
CA ASP A 239 9.92 8.32 11.35
C ASP A 239 8.71 7.58 11.93
N ALA A 240 7.57 7.55 11.22
CA ALA A 240 6.38 6.83 11.64
C ALA A 240 6.60 5.31 11.69
N ILE A 241 7.27 4.73 10.69
CA ILE A 241 7.63 3.31 10.65
C ILE A 241 8.58 2.98 11.79
N ASP A 242 9.61 3.79 11.99
CA ASP A 242 10.62 3.57 13.01
C ASP A 242 10.05 3.66 14.43
N GLN A 243 9.22 4.66 14.72
CA GLN A 243 8.54 4.81 16.01
C GLN A 243 7.51 3.70 16.30
N THR A 244 7.06 2.99 15.28
CA THR A 244 6.15 1.85 15.40
C THR A 244 6.78 0.53 14.97
N TRP A 245 8.11 0.45 14.94
CA TRP A 245 8.85 -0.72 14.45
C TRP A 245 8.36 -2.02 15.11
N GLY A 246 8.01 -3.00 14.27
CA GLY A 246 7.56 -4.32 14.72
C GLY A 246 6.18 -4.36 15.36
N GLN A 247 5.54 -3.22 15.64
CA GLN A 247 4.22 -3.20 16.27
C GLN A 247 3.14 -3.75 15.34
N THR A 248 2.34 -4.66 15.85
CA THR A 248 1.22 -5.29 15.15
C THR A 248 -0.06 -5.22 15.95
N LEU A 249 -1.20 -5.23 15.28
CA LEU A 249 -2.50 -5.45 15.91
C LEU A 249 -2.75 -6.95 16.07
N ARG A 250 -3.13 -7.36 17.29
CA ARG A 250 -3.43 -8.74 17.62
C ARG A 250 -4.79 -8.88 18.30
N TYR A 251 -5.42 -10.00 18.04
CA TYR A 251 -6.66 -10.41 18.69
C TYR A 251 -6.59 -11.91 19.02
N GLY A 252 -6.81 -12.26 20.29
CA GLY A 252 -6.70 -13.66 20.74
C GLY A 252 -5.32 -14.29 20.47
N GLY A 253 -4.24 -13.51 20.53
CA GLY A 253 -2.86 -13.95 20.29
C GLY A 253 -2.47 -14.07 18.82
N ARG A 254 -3.39 -13.85 17.86
CA ARG A 254 -3.13 -13.91 16.40
C ARG A 254 -2.99 -12.51 15.83
N ILE A 255 -2.19 -12.34 14.78
CA ILE A 255 -2.08 -11.10 14.04
C ILE A 255 -3.38 -10.86 13.26
N CYS A 256 -3.94 -9.66 13.37
CA CYS A 256 -5.19 -9.28 12.73
C CYS A 256 -5.04 -9.09 11.21
N ASP A 257 -6.04 -9.52 10.45
CA ASP A 257 -6.25 -9.09 9.05
C ASP A 257 -6.81 -7.66 9.05
N THR A 258 -5.92 -6.67 9.10
CA THR A 258 -6.25 -5.26 9.31
C THR A 258 -6.61 -4.57 7.99
N ARG A 259 -7.87 -4.78 7.54
CA ARG A 259 -8.40 -4.14 6.33
C ARG A 259 -8.57 -2.63 6.50
N PHE A 260 -8.39 -1.88 5.41
CA PHE A 260 -8.63 -0.44 5.37
C PHE A 260 -9.17 -0.01 4.00
N SER A 261 -9.87 1.11 3.95
CA SER A 261 -10.41 1.66 2.70
C SER A 261 -10.39 3.19 2.73
N LYS A 262 -10.50 3.81 1.57
CA LYS A 262 -10.41 5.26 1.41
C LYS A 262 -11.49 5.99 2.22
N CYS A 263 -12.79 5.63 2.04
CA CYS A 263 -13.90 6.26 2.73
C CYS A 263 -14.99 5.24 3.04
N CYS A 264 -15.39 5.09 4.29
CA CYS A 264 -16.45 4.16 4.67
C CYS A 264 -17.89 4.66 4.34
N GLY A 265 -18.08 5.98 4.19
CA GLY A 265 -19.38 6.60 3.91
C GLY A 265 -20.29 6.69 5.15
N GLY A 266 -19.70 7.00 6.33
CA GLY A 266 -20.42 7.22 7.60
C GLY A 266 -20.49 5.99 8.51
N ARG A 267 -20.19 4.78 8.02
CA ARG A 267 -20.17 3.54 8.81
C ARG A 267 -19.25 2.52 8.15
N THR A 268 -18.43 1.84 8.92
CA THR A 268 -17.60 0.74 8.42
C THR A 268 -18.42 -0.52 8.15
N GLU A 269 -17.92 -1.39 7.28
CA GLU A 269 -18.61 -2.61 6.85
C GLU A 269 -18.06 -3.85 7.56
N LEU A 270 -18.81 -4.94 7.52
CA LEU A 270 -18.41 -6.26 7.97
C LEU A 270 -17.65 -6.99 6.86
N PHE A 271 -16.69 -7.83 7.27
CA PHE A 271 -15.87 -8.60 6.34
C PHE A 271 -16.70 -9.50 5.41
N SER A 272 -17.73 -10.16 5.94
CA SER A 272 -18.61 -11.08 5.20
C SER A 272 -19.41 -10.44 4.06
N THR A 273 -19.57 -9.13 4.06
CA THR A 273 -20.19 -8.40 2.95
C THR A 273 -19.29 -8.36 1.71
N CYS A 274 -17.98 -8.32 1.91
CA CYS A 274 -16.99 -8.09 0.85
C CYS A 274 -16.28 -9.37 0.39
N TRP A 275 -16.07 -10.33 1.29
CA TRP A 275 -15.32 -11.56 1.05
C TRP A 275 -16.11 -12.81 1.50
N GLU A 276 -15.46 -13.77 2.16
CA GLU A 276 -16.07 -15.02 2.65
C GLU A 276 -17.16 -14.75 3.69
N ASP A 277 -18.12 -15.68 3.83
CA ASP A 277 -19.24 -15.56 4.78
C ASP A 277 -18.81 -15.87 6.22
N ARG A 278 -17.90 -15.06 6.74
CA ARG A 278 -17.47 -15.04 8.15
C ARG A 278 -17.12 -13.63 8.57
N ASP A 279 -17.15 -13.36 9.85
CA ASP A 279 -16.77 -12.07 10.40
C ASP A 279 -15.66 -12.25 11.46
N TYR A 280 -14.85 -11.21 11.58
CA TYR A 280 -13.79 -11.15 12.58
C TYR A 280 -14.26 -10.27 13.75
N PRO A 281 -14.09 -10.73 15.02
CA PRO A 281 -14.56 -9.97 16.18
C PRO A 281 -13.96 -8.55 16.29
N TYR A 282 -12.78 -8.32 15.72
CA TYR A 282 -12.10 -7.03 15.72
C TYR A 282 -12.47 -6.15 14.49
N LEU A 283 -13.11 -6.68 13.44
CA LEU A 283 -13.60 -5.95 12.27
C LEU A 283 -15.10 -5.66 12.39
N GLN A 284 -15.49 -5.04 13.49
CA GLN A 284 -16.87 -4.66 13.72
C GLN A 284 -17.28 -3.46 12.86
N SER A 285 -18.57 -3.37 12.54
CA SER A 285 -19.13 -2.17 11.95
C SER A 285 -19.24 -1.07 13.01
N VAL A 286 -18.54 0.03 12.79
CA VAL A 286 -18.56 1.21 13.66
C VAL A 286 -19.09 2.43 12.91
N GLU A 287 -19.80 3.32 13.59
CA GLU A 287 -20.13 4.63 13.04
C GLU A 287 -18.88 5.46 12.87
N ASP A 288 -18.79 6.22 11.80
CA ASP A 288 -17.64 7.07 11.50
C ASP A 288 -18.09 8.49 11.14
N PRO A 289 -18.31 9.34 12.15
CA PRO A 289 -18.70 10.73 11.94
C PRO A 289 -17.54 11.60 11.41
N TYR A 290 -16.36 11.03 11.26
CA TYR A 290 -15.16 11.74 10.82
C TYR A 290 -14.96 11.65 9.31
N CYS A 291 -15.56 10.68 8.61
CA CYS A 291 -15.27 10.44 7.20
C CYS A 291 -16.00 11.38 6.22
N ASP A 292 -17.00 12.13 6.67
CA ASP A 292 -17.64 13.21 5.91
C ASP A 292 -16.80 14.49 6.04
N CYS A 293 -15.70 14.54 5.29
CA CYS A 293 -14.72 15.60 5.35
C CYS A 293 -14.63 16.34 4.03
N HIS A 294 -14.84 17.66 4.09
CA HIS A 294 -14.70 18.58 2.94
C HIS A 294 -13.49 19.52 3.09
N ASP A 295 -12.72 19.38 4.17
CA ASP A 295 -11.50 20.14 4.40
C ASP A 295 -10.40 19.68 3.43
N LYS A 296 -10.03 20.58 2.51
CA LYS A 296 -9.03 20.30 1.48
C LYS A 296 -7.64 20.01 2.05
N GLU A 297 -7.29 20.61 3.19
CA GLU A 297 -6.00 20.39 3.84
C GLU A 297 -5.94 18.97 4.40
N VAL A 298 -6.99 18.52 5.07
CA VAL A 298 -7.10 17.13 5.56
C VAL A 298 -7.13 16.14 4.39
N LEU A 299 -7.95 16.41 3.38
CA LEU A 299 -8.05 15.53 2.22
C LEU A 299 -6.74 15.41 1.45
N SER A 300 -5.96 16.49 1.37
CA SER A 300 -4.63 16.46 0.73
C SER A 300 -3.62 15.56 1.45
N GLN A 301 -3.85 15.18 2.70
CA GLN A 301 -3.00 14.23 3.43
C GLN A 301 -3.26 12.77 3.02
N VAL A 302 -4.50 12.47 2.64
CA VAL A 302 -4.97 11.10 2.35
C VAL A 302 -5.02 10.81 0.86
N LEU A 303 -5.36 11.84 0.07
CA LEU A 303 -5.55 11.71 -1.36
C LEU A 303 -4.22 12.03 -2.06
N ASN A 304 -3.75 11.11 -2.90
CA ASN A 304 -2.65 11.39 -3.82
C ASN A 304 -3.13 12.32 -4.97
N ASP A 305 -2.23 12.74 -5.84
CA ASP A 305 -2.56 13.68 -6.92
C ASP A 305 -3.67 13.20 -7.86
N TYR A 306 -3.80 11.88 -8.04
CA TYR A 306 -4.83 11.28 -8.90
C TYR A 306 -6.19 11.20 -8.23
N ASP A 307 -6.20 10.93 -6.92
CA ASP A 307 -7.42 10.86 -6.11
C ASP A 307 -7.99 12.26 -5.84
N LEU A 308 -7.16 13.32 -5.86
CA LEU A 308 -7.62 14.72 -5.69
C LEU A 308 -8.53 15.23 -6.81
N GLU A 309 -8.48 14.60 -7.98
CA GLU A 309 -9.41 14.92 -9.08
C GLU A 309 -10.84 14.44 -8.77
N THR A 310 -10.99 13.52 -7.81
CA THR A 310 -12.27 12.94 -7.38
C THR A 310 -12.68 13.55 -6.05
N THR A 311 -13.60 14.51 -6.04
CA THR A 311 -14.05 15.21 -4.83
C THR A 311 -15.32 14.66 -4.22
N ASP A 312 -16.02 13.78 -4.91
CA ASP A 312 -17.32 13.21 -4.58
C ASP A 312 -17.23 11.78 -4.01
N PHE A 313 -16.24 11.51 -3.16
CA PHE A 313 -16.00 10.17 -2.63
C PHE A 313 -16.90 9.80 -1.43
N HIS A 314 -17.41 10.79 -0.68
CA HIS A 314 -18.35 10.51 0.42
C HIS A 314 -19.76 10.26 -0.13
N ASP A 315 -20.28 11.17 -0.95
CA ASP A 315 -21.56 11.04 -1.65
C ASP A 315 -21.32 11.19 -3.15
N TRP A 316 -21.83 10.24 -3.94
CA TRP A 316 -21.60 10.20 -5.37
C TRP A 316 -22.85 9.79 -6.15
N GLU A 317 -22.91 10.18 -7.40
CA GLU A 317 -23.96 9.82 -8.33
C GLU A 317 -23.36 9.30 -9.64
N GLN A 318 -23.95 8.23 -10.18
CA GLN A 318 -23.60 7.70 -11.49
C GLN A 318 -24.89 7.46 -12.29
N VAL A 319 -24.98 8.09 -13.44
CA VAL A 319 -26.15 8.01 -14.33
C VAL A 319 -25.82 7.14 -15.53
N TYR A 320 -26.74 6.25 -15.86
CA TYR A 320 -26.64 5.37 -17.02
C TYR A 320 -27.89 5.48 -17.89
N ASP A 321 -27.68 5.52 -19.21
CA ASP A 321 -28.66 5.04 -20.17
C ASP A 321 -28.78 3.52 -20.07
N ARG A 322 -29.99 2.99 -20.18
CA ARG A 322 -30.29 1.56 -19.98
C ARG A 322 -29.56 0.65 -20.98
N ASP A 323 -29.46 1.05 -22.24
CA ASP A 323 -28.82 0.25 -23.28
C ASP A 323 -27.27 0.31 -23.12
N ALA A 324 -26.74 1.48 -22.74
CA ALA A 324 -25.35 1.63 -22.39
C ALA A 324 -24.96 0.77 -21.17
N LEU A 325 -25.77 0.75 -20.11
CA LEU A 325 -25.58 -0.11 -18.95
C LEU A 325 -25.61 -1.59 -19.34
N SER A 326 -26.55 -2.01 -20.19
CA SER A 326 -26.68 -3.39 -20.64
C SER A 326 -25.43 -3.86 -21.39
N SER A 327 -24.89 -3.01 -22.26
CA SER A 327 -23.64 -3.24 -22.99
C SER A 327 -22.45 -3.34 -22.06
N LEU A 328 -22.35 -2.42 -21.10
CA LEU A 328 -21.27 -2.37 -20.10
C LEU A 328 -21.28 -3.65 -19.24
N VAL A 329 -22.43 -4.03 -18.67
CA VAL A 329 -22.54 -5.22 -17.82
C VAL A 329 -22.19 -6.47 -18.58
N LYS A 330 -22.64 -6.60 -19.83
CA LYS A 330 -22.25 -7.73 -20.72
C LYS A 330 -20.74 -7.77 -20.92
N GLN A 331 -20.12 -6.64 -21.21
CA GLN A 331 -18.65 -6.55 -21.38
C GLN A 331 -17.89 -6.94 -20.11
N ARG A 332 -18.35 -6.46 -18.94
CA ARG A 332 -17.66 -6.63 -17.66
C ARG A 332 -17.85 -8.01 -17.02
N THR A 333 -19.00 -8.62 -17.23
CA THR A 333 -19.35 -9.92 -16.61
C THR A 333 -19.26 -11.10 -17.57
N GLY A 334 -19.24 -10.86 -18.88
CA GLY A 334 -19.39 -11.89 -19.91
C GLY A 334 -20.81 -12.46 -20.02
N ILE A 335 -21.77 -11.95 -19.22
CA ILE A 335 -23.15 -12.42 -19.18
C ILE A 335 -24.05 -11.49 -20.01
N ASP A 336 -24.77 -12.05 -20.98
CA ASP A 336 -25.75 -11.31 -21.76
C ASP A 336 -27.11 -11.33 -21.08
N PHE A 337 -27.47 -10.21 -20.44
CA PHE A 337 -28.77 -10.02 -19.82
C PHE A 337 -29.86 -9.55 -20.81
N GLY A 338 -29.49 -9.22 -22.06
CA GLY A 338 -30.33 -8.45 -22.96
C GLY A 338 -30.41 -7.01 -22.46
N ARG A 339 -31.60 -6.39 -22.57
CA ARG A 339 -31.84 -5.07 -22.02
C ARG A 339 -32.10 -5.16 -20.51
N ILE A 340 -31.26 -4.52 -19.70
CA ILE A 340 -31.40 -4.52 -18.23
C ILE A 340 -32.69 -3.76 -17.86
N GLU A 341 -33.58 -4.44 -17.14
CA GLU A 341 -34.86 -3.92 -16.70
C GLU A 341 -34.80 -3.38 -15.29
N ALA A 342 -34.07 -4.06 -14.39
CA ALA A 342 -33.94 -3.66 -12.99
C ALA A 342 -32.61 -4.11 -12.39
N LEU A 343 -32.14 -3.31 -11.42
CA LEU A 343 -31.06 -3.64 -10.47
C LEU A 343 -31.72 -3.71 -9.08
N GLU A 344 -31.75 -4.90 -8.48
CA GLU A 344 -32.49 -5.15 -7.23
C GLU A 344 -31.53 -5.60 -6.13
N PRO A 345 -31.18 -4.75 -5.15
CA PRO A 345 -30.43 -5.15 -3.98
C PRO A 345 -31.17 -6.24 -3.19
N LEU A 346 -30.57 -7.42 -2.99
CA LEU A 346 -31.17 -8.52 -2.24
C LEU A 346 -30.73 -8.54 -0.78
N GLU A 347 -29.47 -8.27 -0.55
CA GLU A 347 -28.88 -8.27 0.79
C GLU A 347 -27.88 -7.11 0.89
N ARG A 348 -27.91 -6.45 2.05
CA ARG A 348 -26.99 -5.36 2.37
C ARG A 348 -26.25 -5.68 3.66
N GLY A 349 -25.00 -5.24 3.73
CA GLY A 349 -24.23 -5.25 4.97
C GLY A 349 -24.56 -4.07 5.88
N ALA A 350 -23.87 -4.00 6.99
CA ALA A 350 -24.12 -3.03 8.07
C ALA A 350 -23.91 -1.56 7.65
N SER A 351 -23.07 -1.28 6.67
CA SER A 351 -22.85 0.07 6.12
C SER A 351 -23.82 0.44 4.99
N GLY A 352 -24.72 -0.48 4.63
CA GLY A 352 -25.61 -0.34 3.49
C GLY A 352 -25.00 -0.78 2.16
N ARG A 353 -23.75 -1.31 2.15
CA ARG A 353 -23.15 -1.91 0.96
C ARG A 353 -23.93 -3.14 0.53
N ILE A 354 -24.22 -3.23 -0.76
CA ILE A 354 -24.91 -4.37 -1.36
C ILE A 354 -23.95 -5.57 -1.36
N LYS A 355 -24.38 -6.66 -0.72
CA LYS A 355 -23.69 -7.94 -0.69
C LYS A 355 -24.08 -8.80 -1.89
N TYR A 356 -25.38 -8.81 -2.23
CA TYR A 356 -25.91 -9.49 -3.40
C TYR A 356 -26.85 -8.59 -4.18
N LEU A 357 -26.62 -8.48 -5.48
CA LEU A 357 -27.40 -7.69 -6.43
C LEU A 357 -28.03 -8.60 -7.46
N ARG A 358 -29.36 -8.60 -7.58
CA ARG A 358 -30.05 -9.22 -8.70
C ARG A 358 -30.07 -8.26 -9.88
N ILE A 359 -29.58 -8.69 -11.03
CA ILE A 359 -29.72 -7.99 -12.31
C ILE A 359 -30.78 -8.71 -13.12
N ARG A 360 -31.88 -8.01 -13.39
CA ARG A 360 -32.95 -8.53 -14.22
C ARG A 360 -32.88 -7.86 -15.58
N GLY A 361 -32.80 -8.68 -16.62
CA GLY A 361 -32.82 -8.25 -18.01
C GLY A 361 -33.83 -9.03 -18.84
N SER A 362 -34.04 -8.60 -20.08
CA SER A 362 -35.00 -9.18 -21.00
C SER A 362 -34.71 -10.62 -21.42
N LEU A 363 -33.44 -11.04 -21.36
CA LEU A 363 -33.00 -12.40 -21.74
C LEU A 363 -32.71 -13.26 -20.50
N ARG A 364 -32.27 -12.67 -19.40
CA ARG A 364 -31.77 -13.41 -18.24
C ARG A 364 -31.90 -12.61 -16.96
N THR A 365 -32.03 -13.32 -15.84
CA THR A 365 -31.95 -12.78 -14.49
C THR A 365 -30.90 -13.58 -13.72
N GLU A 366 -29.92 -12.91 -13.15
CA GLU A 366 -28.86 -13.53 -12.35
C GLU A 366 -28.57 -12.69 -11.10
N VAL A 367 -27.93 -13.32 -10.12
CA VAL A 367 -27.46 -12.66 -8.90
C VAL A 367 -25.96 -12.53 -8.95
N ILE A 368 -25.46 -11.32 -8.78
CA ILE A 368 -24.04 -11.01 -8.68
C ILE A 368 -23.70 -10.68 -7.22
N GLY A 369 -22.62 -11.15 -6.71
CA GLY A 369 -22.03 -10.85 -5.42
C GLY A 369 -20.56 -11.28 -5.38
N LYS A 370 -19.69 -10.73 -4.55
CA LYS A 370 -19.98 -9.77 -3.47
C LYS A 370 -19.63 -8.34 -3.90
N GLU A 371 -19.32 -7.49 -2.92
CA GLU A 371 -19.09 -6.04 -3.04
C GLU A 371 -18.27 -5.66 -4.28
N LEU A 372 -17.05 -6.22 -4.42
CA LEU A 372 -16.15 -5.90 -5.52
C LEU A 372 -16.69 -6.35 -6.89
N ALA A 373 -17.35 -7.52 -6.97
CA ALA A 373 -17.93 -8.01 -8.21
C ALA A 373 -19.06 -7.10 -8.70
N ILE A 374 -19.88 -6.57 -7.78
CA ILE A 374 -20.94 -5.61 -8.08
C ILE A 374 -20.32 -4.30 -8.63
N ARG A 375 -19.29 -3.78 -7.99
CA ARG A 375 -18.60 -2.56 -8.44
C ARG A 375 -18.00 -2.73 -9.83
N ARG A 376 -17.36 -3.87 -10.08
CA ARG A 376 -16.76 -4.20 -11.39
C ARG A 376 -17.80 -4.38 -12.49
N ALA A 377 -18.94 -4.98 -12.18
CA ALA A 377 -20.00 -5.20 -13.16
C ALA A 377 -20.65 -3.89 -13.66
N LEU A 378 -20.75 -2.89 -12.79
CA LEU A 378 -21.47 -1.65 -13.03
C LEU A 378 -20.58 -0.46 -13.42
N SER A 379 -19.31 -0.67 -13.73
CA SER A 379 -18.43 0.44 -14.14
C SER A 379 -17.37 -0.02 -15.14
N PRO A 380 -16.93 0.83 -16.07
CA PRO A 380 -15.78 0.54 -16.95
C PRO A 380 -14.50 0.25 -16.17
N SER A 381 -14.35 0.87 -14.98
CA SER A 381 -13.28 0.59 -14.02
C SER A 381 -13.86 -0.10 -12.77
N HIS A 382 -14.12 0.66 -11.73
CA HIS A 382 -14.82 0.22 -10.53
C HIS A 382 -15.73 1.33 -10.04
N LEU A 383 -16.99 1.02 -9.65
CA LEU A 383 -17.77 1.98 -8.87
C LEU A 383 -17.02 2.31 -7.57
N LYS A 384 -17.24 3.49 -7.02
CA LYS A 384 -16.60 3.91 -5.76
C LYS A 384 -16.92 2.95 -4.61
N SER A 385 -18.17 2.51 -4.49
CA SER A 385 -18.61 1.48 -3.53
C SER A 385 -19.84 0.73 -4.05
N SER A 386 -20.27 -0.30 -3.31
CA SER A 386 -21.59 -0.93 -3.54
C SER A 386 -22.69 -0.37 -2.61
N ALA A 387 -22.41 0.70 -1.85
CA ALA A 387 -23.39 1.35 -1.00
C ALA A 387 -24.18 2.38 -1.82
N PHE A 388 -25.15 1.94 -2.61
CA PHE A 388 -25.97 2.82 -3.45
C PHE A 388 -27.44 2.43 -3.47
N GLU A 389 -28.27 3.42 -3.77
CA GLU A 389 -29.69 3.25 -4.11
C GLU A 389 -29.86 3.36 -5.64
N VAL A 390 -30.83 2.64 -6.18
CA VAL A 390 -31.16 2.65 -7.61
C VAL A 390 -32.43 3.44 -7.84
N ILE A 391 -32.35 4.47 -8.66
CA ILE A 391 -33.49 5.30 -9.08
C ILE A 391 -33.68 5.06 -10.57
N THR A 392 -34.91 4.72 -10.98
CA THR A 392 -35.26 4.45 -12.37
C THR A 392 -36.26 5.49 -12.85
N GLU A 393 -35.89 6.22 -13.90
CA GLU A 393 -36.76 7.22 -14.55
C GLU A 393 -36.73 6.97 -16.07
N GLY A 394 -37.77 6.29 -16.56
CA GLY A 394 -37.86 5.89 -17.96
C GLY A 394 -36.70 4.99 -18.37
N ASP A 395 -35.87 5.43 -19.30
CA ASP A 395 -34.68 4.70 -19.80
C ASP A 395 -33.37 5.04 -19.04
N THR A 396 -33.47 5.87 -18.01
CA THR A 396 -32.33 6.26 -17.19
C THR A 396 -32.33 5.50 -15.87
N LEU A 397 -31.14 4.96 -15.50
CA LEU A 397 -30.86 4.42 -14.17
C LEU A 397 -29.83 5.30 -13.50
N THR A 398 -30.16 5.82 -12.34
CA THR A 398 -29.27 6.61 -11.50
C THR A 398 -28.90 5.83 -10.25
N LEU A 399 -27.61 5.66 -10.01
CA LEU A 399 -27.08 5.09 -8.78
C LEU A 399 -26.60 6.25 -7.89
N ARG A 400 -27.25 6.43 -6.74
CA ARG A 400 -26.82 7.37 -5.69
C ARG A 400 -26.16 6.60 -4.58
N GLY A 401 -24.88 6.84 -4.36
CA GLY A 401 -24.10 6.04 -3.46
C GLY A 401 -23.23 6.87 -2.53
N ARG A 402 -22.57 6.17 -1.59
CA ARG A 402 -21.63 6.78 -0.64
C ARG A 402 -20.44 5.89 -0.35
N GLY A 403 -19.33 6.56 0.03
CA GLY A 403 -18.08 5.92 0.36
C GLY A 403 -17.26 5.46 -0.84
N TRP A 404 -16.00 5.13 -0.59
CA TRP A 404 -15.05 4.65 -1.58
C TRP A 404 -14.26 3.46 -1.04
N GLY A 405 -14.37 2.32 -1.74
CA GLY A 405 -13.81 1.03 -1.34
C GLY A 405 -14.77 0.18 -0.53
N HIS A 406 -14.27 -0.94 -0.05
CA HIS A 406 -15.06 -1.96 0.65
C HIS A 406 -15.59 -1.52 2.03
N GLY A 407 -15.01 -0.50 2.65
CA GLY A 407 -15.48 0.06 3.92
C GLY A 407 -15.14 -0.74 5.18
N VAL A 408 -14.45 -1.88 5.08
CA VAL A 408 -14.11 -2.74 6.23
C VAL A 408 -12.87 -2.23 6.95
N GLY A 409 -12.90 -2.20 8.27
CA GLY A 409 -11.81 -1.78 9.13
C GLY A 409 -11.58 -0.26 9.11
N LEU A 410 -10.33 0.20 9.01
CA LEU A 410 -9.99 1.62 9.09
C LEU A 410 -10.44 2.40 7.86
N CYS A 411 -11.15 3.50 8.10
CA CYS A 411 -11.43 4.54 7.10
C CYS A 411 -10.27 5.53 7.05
N GLN A 412 -9.57 5.62 5.93
CA GLN A 412 -8.39 6.49 5.81
C GLN A 412 -8.73 7.97 6.05
N ILE A 413 -9.84 8.46 5.46
CA ILE A 413 -10.29 9.85 5.67
C ILE A 413 -10.69 10.08 7.11
N GLY A 414 -11.50 9.19 7.70
CA GLY A 414 -11.90 9.30 9.10
C GLY A 414 -10.72 9.30 10.06
N ALA A 415 -9.74 8.42 9.84
CA ALA A 415 -8.51 8.33 10.64
C ALA A 415 -7.66 9.61 10.53
N ALA A 416 -7.54 10.20 9.32
CA ALA A 416 -6.82 11.46 9.14
C ALA A 416 -7.52 12.61 9.88
N VAL A 417 -8.85 12.71 9.82
CA VAL A 417 -9.62 13.70 10.57
C VAL A 417 -9.47 13.49 12.09
N MET A 418 -9.50 12.25 12.57
CA MET A 418 -9.24 11.95 13.97
C MET A 418 -7.86 12.46 14.41
N ALA A 419 -6.83 12.21 13.61
CA ALA A 419 -5.47 12.69 13.90
C ALA A 419 -5.39 14.22 13.96
N THR A 420 -6.05 14.97 13.08
CA THR A 420 -6.11 16.43 13.15
C THR A 420 -6.90 16.95 14.37
N LYS A 421 -7.78 16.13 14.93
CA LYS A 421 -8.49 16.42 16.18
C LYS A 421 -7.71 16.02 17.45
N GLY A 422 -6.46 15.58 17.31
CA GLY A 422 -5.57 15.25 18.41
C GLY A 422 -5.64 13.81 18.93
N PHE A 423 -6.33 12.91 18.21
CA PHE A 423 -6.28 11.48 18.53
C PHE A 423 -4.90 10.92 18.16
N ASN A 424 -4.27 10.18 19.08
CA ASN A 424 -3.05 9.46 18.78
C ASN A 424 -3.35 8.17 18.00
N TYR A 425 -2.31 7.57 17.38
CA TYR A 425 -2.45 6.39 16.55
C TYR A 425 -3.08 5.19 17.27
N LYS A 426 -2.85 5.03 18.60
CA LYS A 426 -3.43 3.95 19.40
C LYS A 426 -4.95 4.12 19.53
N GLN A 427 -5.40 5.34 19.82
CA GLN A 427 -6.82 5.68 19.90
C GLN A 427 -7.53 5.50 18.56
N ILE A 428 -6.86 5.87 17.44
CA ILE A 428 -7.38 5.67 16.09
C ILE A 428 -7.55 4.16 15.81
N LEU A 429 -6.53 3.35 16.13
CA LEU A 429 -6.58 1.91 15.91
C LEU A 429 -7.64 1.21 16.77
N GLU A 430 -7.75 1.57 18.05
CA GLU A 430 -8.79 1.06 18.95
C GLU A 430 -10.21 1.42 18.49
N TYR A 431 -10.36 2.59 17.84
CA TYR A 431 -11.63 3.01 17.28
C TYR A 431 -12.13 2.07 16.19
N TYR A 432 -11.27 1.68 15.25
CA TYR A 432 -11.64 0.88 14.09
C TYR A 432 -11.50 -0.63 14.30
N TYR A 433 -10.61 -1.08 15.21
CA TYR A 433 -10.33 -2.51 15.44
C TYR A 433 -10.66 -2.88 16.88
N LYS A 434 -11.94 -3.15 17.14
CA LYS A 434 -12.48 -3.33 18.49
C LYS A 434 -11.89 -4.55 19.20
N GLY A 435 -11.30 -4.31 20.37
CA GLY A 435 -10.72 -5.37 21.22
C GLY A 435 -9.39 -5.94 20.71
N ALA A 436 -8.84 -5.42 19.62
CA ALA A 436 -7.47 -5.73 19.22
C ALA A 436 -6.47 -4.91 20.08
N THR A 437 -5.31 -5.51 20.36
CA THR A 437 -4.20 -4.90 21.12
C THR A 437 -3.01 -4.65 20.21
N ILE A 438 -2.25 -3.60 20.50
CA ILE A 438 -0.97 -3.33 19.83
C ILE A 438 0.14 -4.03 20.61
N GLU A 439 0.88 -4.91 19.95
CA GLU A 439 2.02 -5.66 20.50
C GLU A 439 3.24 -5.52 19.62
#